data_ff038d6190aa056f0556c8a4e713a05f
#
_entry.id   ff038d6190aa056f0556c8a4e713a05f
#
_cell.length_a   1.000
_cell.length_b   1.000
_cell.length_c   1.000
_cell.angle_alpha   90.00
_cell.angle_beta   90.00
_cell.angle_gamma   90.00
#
_symmetry.space_group_name_H-M   'P 1'
#
loop_
_entity.id
_entity.type
_entity.pdbx_description
1 polymer ?
#
loop_
_entity_poly.entity_id
_entity_poly.type
_entity_poly.pdbx_seq_one_letter_code
_entity_poly.pdbx_strand_id
1 'polypeptide(L)'
;SEGLFERSAALEKPFLEELFALAELPLVKDIRGIGMLGAVDLDSDEAVGKRGHRALKAFFDAGVLVKMTGDTVILAPPFISSESDLGVMFGRVRSVLEII
;
A
#
# COMPACT_ATOMS: atom_id res chain seq x y z
N SER A 1 5.07 -14.51 19.63
CA SER A 1 5.89 -14.12 20.78
C SER A 1 5.69 -12.64 21.12
N GLU A 2 6.04 -12.29 22.34
CA GLU A 2 5.92 -10.89 22.78
C GLU A 2 6.77 -9.94 21.95
N GLY A 3 7.97 -10.34 21.59
CA GLY A 3 8.85 -9.50 20.77
C GLY A 3 8.29 -9.23 19.40
N LEU A 4 7.63 -10.20 18.79
CA LEU A 4 7.00 -10.04 17.49
C LEU A 4 5.77 -9.12 17.60
N PHE A 5 4.99 -9.26 18.64
CA PHE A 5 3.84 -8.41 18.91
C PHE A 5 4.25 -6.95 19.11
N GLU A 6 5.28 -6.74 19.94
CA GLU A 6 5.80 -5.40 20.20
C GLU A 6 6.35 -4.74 18.93
N ARG A 7 7.01 -5.52 18.09
CA ARG A 7 7.53 -5.02 16.82
C ARG A 7 6.41 -4.57 15.89
N SER A 8 5.33 -5.36 15.79
CA SER A 8 4.17 -4.99 14.99
C SER A 8 3.52 -3.72 15.51
N ALA A 9 3.37 -3.59 16.82
CA ALA A 9 2.80 -2.39 17.43
C ALA A 9 3.68 -1.16 17.17
N ALA A 10 5.00 -1.32 17.24
CA ALA A 10 5.94 -0.23 16.99
C ALA A 10 5.91 0.25 15.54
N LEU A 11 5.57 -0.63 14.59
CA LEU A 11 5.52 -0.30 13.18
C LEU A 11 4.16 0.25 12.73
N GLU A 12 3.13 0.10 13.55
CA GLU A 12 1.78 0.52 13.19
C GLU A 12 1.69 2.01 12.86
N LYS A 13 2.25 2.85 13.71
CA LYS A 13 2.21 4.30 13.51
C LYS A 13 2.94 4.73 12.23
N PRO A 14 4.20 4.34 12.01
CA PRO A 14 4.87 4.70 10.75
C PRO A 14 4.19 4.09 9.53
N PHE A 15 3.61 2.89 9.64
CA PHE A 15 2.85 2.30 8.55
C PHE A 15 1.67 3.21 8.16
N LEU A 16 0.87 3.62 9.14
CA LEU A 16 -0.29 4.47 8.89
C LEU A 16 0.11 5.86 8.37
N GLU A 17 1.18 6.43 8.89
CA GLU A 17 1.69 7.71 8.41
C GLU A 17 2.09 7.65 6.93
N GLU A 18 2.83 6.62 6.54
CA GLU A 18 3.24 6.41 5.15
C GLU A 18 2.03 6.12 4.25
N LEU A 19 1.09 5.32 4.75
CA LEU A 19 -0.12 5.00 4.02
C LEU A 19 -0.94 6.26 3.71
N PHE A 20 -1.23 7.06 4.73
CA PHE A 20 -2.06 8.25 4.56
C PHE A 20 -1.35 9.35 3.77
N ALA A 21 -0.02 9.36 3.73
CA ALA A 21 0.73 10.28 2.88
C ALA A 21 0.46 10.05 1.39
N LEU A 22 0.04 8.85 0.99
CA LEU A 22 -0.30 8.57 -0.41
C LEU A 22 -1.53 9.35 -0.89
N ALA A 23 -2.30 9.93 0.03
CA ALA A 23 -3.48 10.73 -0.33
C ALA A 23 -3.13 11.97 -1.15
N GLU A 24 -1.87 12.41 -1.14
CA GLU A 24 -1.43 13.54 -1.96
C GLU A 24 -1.37 13.23 -3.46
N LEU A 25 -1.38 11.94 -3.83
CA LEU A 25 -1.30 11.52 -5.23
C LEU A 25 -2.66 11.71 -5.91
N PRO A 26 -2.69 12.31 -7.12
CA PRO A 26 -3.95 12.67 -7.78
C PRO A 26 -4.91 11.51 -8.03
N LEU A 27 -4.40 10.32 -8.28
CA LEU A 27 -5.25 9.17 -8.60
C LEU A 27 -5.82 8.47 -7.35
N VAL A 28 -5.38 8.84 -6.17
CA VAL A 28 -5.87 8.25 -4.92
C VAL A 28 -7.15 8.94 -4.50
N LYS A 29 -8.26 8.20 -4.44
CA LYS A 29 -9.57 8.72 -4.05
C LYS A 29 -9.76 8.71 -2.55
N ASP A 30 -9.36 7.62 -1.90
CA ASP A 30 -9.60 7.42 -0.48
C ASP A 30 -8.59 6.45 0.09
N ILE A 31 -8.31 6.57 1.37
CA ILE A 31 -7.39 5.68 2.08
C ILE A 31 -8.03 5.26 3.40
N ARG A 32 -7.94 3.97 3.68
CA ARG A 32 -8.39 3.41 4.95
C ARG A 32 -7.26 2.57 5.53
N GLY A 33 -7.06 2.64 6.83
CA GLY A 33 -6.01 1.87 7.47
C GLY A 33 -6.33 1.56 8.92
N ILE A 34 -5.93 0.39 9.37
CA ILE A 34 -6.00 -0.03 10.75
C ILE A 34 -4.86 -1.01 11.02
N GLY A 35 -4.10 -0.77 12.10
CA GLY A 35 -2.93 -1.60 12.38
C GLY A 35 -1.95 -1.56 11.22
N MET A 36 -1.62 -2.75 10.70
CA MET A 36 -0.73 -2.91 9.55
C MET A 36 -1.50 -3.30 8.28
N LEU A 37 -2.78 -2.96 8.22
CA LEU A 37 -3.63 -3.22 7.05
C LEU A 37 -4.07 -1.89 6.45
N GLY A 38 -3.83 -1.70 5.17
CA GLY A 38 -4.23 -0.50 4.46
C GLY A 38 -4.99 -0.80 3.19
N ALA A 39 -5.89 0.10 2.84
CA ALA A 39 -6.63 0.03 1.58
C ALA A 39 -6.57 1.39 0.90
N VAL A 40 -6.18 1.41 -0.37
CA VAL A 40 -6.04 2.62 -1.17
C VAL A 40 -6.99 2.52 -2.35
N ASP A 41 -8.03 3.34 -2.37
CA ASP A 41 -8.97 3.39 -3.49
C ASP A 41 -8.40 4.30 -4.57
N LEU A 42 -8.33 3.78 -5.81
CA LEU A 42 -7.83 4.52 -6.96
C LEU A 42 -9.00 4.96 -7.85
N ASP A 43 -8.83 6.11 -8.51
CA ASP A 43 -9.78 6.54 -9.54
C ASP A 43 -9.77 5.56 -10.72
N SER A 44 -10.97 5.21 -11.20
CA SER A 44 -11.10 4.39 -12.40
C SER A 44 -10.87 5.28 -13.63
N ASP A 45 -10.06 4.79 -14.57
CA ASP A 45 -9.74 5.57 -15.76
C ASP A 45 -10.61 5.23 -16.99
N GLU A 46 -10.90 3.97 -17.23
CA GLU A 46 -11.73 3.54 -18.35
C GLU A 46 -12.97 2.81 -17.87
N ALA A 47 -12.77 1.71 -17.15
CA ALA A 47 -13.81 0.89 -16.56
C ALA A 47 -13.36 0.43 -15.21
N VAL A 48 -14.32 0.13 -14.34
CA VAL A 48 -14.02 -0.36 -12.99
C VAL A 48 -13.12 -1.60 -13.09
N GLY A 49 -12.03 -1.58 -12.35
CA GLY A 49 -11.08 -2.70 -12.30
C GLY A 49 -9.95 -2.66 -13.31
N LYS A 50 -10.02 -1.84 -14.35
CA LYS A 50 -8.94 -1.77 -15.34
C LYS A 50 -7.66 -1.18 -14.78
N ARG A 51 -7.76 -0.06 -14.08
CA ARG A 51 -6.59 0.52 -13.42
C ARG A 51 -6.04 -0.43 -12.36
N GLY A 52 -6.93 -1.07 -11.58
CA GLY A 52 -6.52 -2.05 -10.59
C GLY A 52 -5.76 -3.22 -11.20
N HIS A 53 -6.20 -3.70 -12.36
CA HIS A 53 -5.51 -4.78 -13.06
C HIS A 53 -4.10 -4.36 -13.48
N ARG A 54 -3.96 -3.16 -14.04
CA ARG A 54 -2.63 -2.63 -14.40
C ARG A 54 -1.76 -2.44 -13.16
N ALA A 55 -2.36 -1.95 -12.07
CA ALA A 55 -1.65 -1.73 -10.81
C ALA A 55 -1.12 -3.03 -10.24
N LEU A 56 -1.92 -4.08 -10.24
CA LEU A 56 -1.50 -5.38 -9.73
C LEU A 56 -0.24 -5.87 -10.43
N LYS A 57 -0.22 -5.77 -11.76
CA LYS A 57 0.95 -6.18 -12.54
C LYS A 57 2.15 -5.28 -12.24
N ALA A 58 1.94 -3.96 -12.17
CA ALA A 58 3.02 -3.01 -11.91
C ALA A 58 3.62 -3.21 -10.52
N PHE A 59 2.79 -3.48 -9.50
CA PHE A 59 3.27 -3.79 -8.16
C PHE A 59 4.07 -5.08 -8.14
N PHE A 60 3.59 -6.10 -8.82
CA PHE A 60 4.32 -7.38 -8.92
C PHE A 60 5.69 -7.15 -9.54
N ASP A 61 5.76 -6.41 -10.66
CA ASP A 61 7.01 -6.13 -11.34
C ASP A 61 7.96 -5.30 -10.48
N ALA A 62 7.42 -4.46 -9.59
CA ALA A 62 8.21 -3.66 -8.66
C ALA A 62 8.63 -4.44 -7.40
N GLY A 63 8.22 -5.69 -7.28
CA GLY A 63 8.55 -6.53 -6.13
C GLY A 63 7.64 -6.29 -4.91
N VAL A 64 6.45 -5.74 -5.11
CA VAL A 64 5.49 -5.49 -4.04
C VAL A 64 4.27 -6.38 -4.26
N LEU A 65 4.00 -7.26 -3.30
CA LEU A 65 2.82 -8.11 -3.35
C LEU A 65 1.64 -7.39 -2.71
N VAL A 66 0.58 -7.19 -3.48
CA VAL A 66 -0.64 -6.54 -3.02
C VAL A 66 -1.84 -7.38 -3.43
N LYS A 67 -2.97 -7.13 -2.80
CA LYS A 67 -4.24 -7.71 -3.21
C LYS A 67 -5.08 -6.59 -3.84
N MET A 68 -5.77 -6.91 -4.93
CA MET A 68 -6.63 -5.93 -5.60
C MET A 68 -8.09 -6.38 -5.55
N THR A 69 -8.96 -5.42 -5.27
CA THR A 69 -10.41 -5.61 -5.38
C THR A 69 -10.94 -4.43 -6.20
N GLY A 70 -11.30 -4.68 -7.46
CA GLY A 70 -11.63 -3.59 -8.38
C GLY A 70 -10.44 -2.66 -8.55
N ASP A 71 -10.58 -1.40 -8.17
CA ASP A 71 -9.50 -0.42 -8.20
C ASP A 71 -8.98 -0.09 -6.79
N THR A 72 -9.16 -0.99 -5.83
CA THR A 72 -8.67 -0.83 -4.46
C THR A 72 -7.46 -1.70 -4.22
N VAL A 73 -6.36 -1.07 -3.84
CA VAL A 73 -5.10 -1.75 -3.47
C VAL A 73 -5.14 -2.08 -1.99
N ILE A 74 -4.98 -3.34 -1.64
CA ILE A 74 -4.91 -3.77 -0.24
C ILE A 74 -3.47 -4.09 0.10
N LEU A 75 -2.94 -3.39 1.09
CA LEU A 75 -1.57 -3.52 1.57
C LEU A 75 -1.57 -4.16 2.95
N ALA A 76 -0.94 -5.32 3.06
CA ALA A 76 -0.80 -6.06 4.31
C ALA A 76 0.58 -6.70 4.35
N PRO A 77 1.65 -5.94 4.66
CA PRO A 77 3.01 -6.44 4.57
C PRO A 77 3.30 -7.53 5.60
N PRO A 78 3.54 -8.78 5.18
CA PRO A 78 3.71 -9.88 6.12
C PRO A 78 5.11 -9.97 6.72
N PHE A 79 6.14 -9.45 6.05
CA PHE A 79 7.53 -9.63 6.44
C PHE A 79 8.26 -8.32 6.71
N ILE A 80 7.52 -7.29 7.11
CA ILE A 80 8.12 -6.02 7.48
C ILE A 80 8.65 -6.13 8.91
N SER A 81 9.94 -5.85 9.09
CA SER A 81 10.60 -5.95 10.39
C SER A 81 11.16 -4.63 10.92
N SER A 82 11.16 -3.56 10.11
CA SER A 82 11.71 -2.27 10.51
C SER A 82 11.06 -1.12 9.77
N GLU A 83 11.25 0.11 10.27
CA GLU A 83 10.80 1.32 9.58
C GLU A 83 11.50 1.48 8.23
N SER A 84 12.76 1.03 8.13
CA SER A 84 13.50 1.06 6.88
C SER A 84 12.82 0.19 5.82
N ASP A 85 12.34 -1.00 6.20
CA ASP A 85 11.61 -1.89 5.30
C ASP A 85 10.29 -1.26 4.85
N LEU A 86 9.59 -0.58 5.76
CA LEU A 86 8.37 0.16 5.41
C LEU A 86 8.67 1.25 4.41
N GLY A 87 9.74 2.02 4.62
CA GLY A 87 10.13 3.09 3.72
C GLY A 87 10.41 2.58 2.31
N VAL A 88 11.09 1.46 2.19
CA VAL A 88 11.37 0.83 0.89
C VAL A 88 10.07 0.40 0.23
N MET A 89 9.18 -0.27 0.97
CA MET A 89 7.90 -0.73 0.42
C MET A 89 7.05 0.45 -0.07
N PHE A 90 6.86 1.46 0.76
CA PHE A 90 6.03 2.61 0.38
C PHE A 90 6.67 3.46 -0.71
N GLY A 91 8.00 3.51 -0.78
CA GLY A 91 8.70 4.14 -1.90
C GLY A 91 8.35 3.47 -3.23
N ARG A 92 8.31 2.13 -3.25
CA ARG A 92 7.91 1.37 -4.44
C ARG A 92 6.43 1.54 -4.75
N VAL A 93 5.57 1.53 -3.72
CA VAL A 93 4.14 1.78 -3.89
C VAL A 93 3.91 3.14 -4.53
N ARG A 94 4.55 4.18 -4.01
CA ARG A 94 4.43 5.53 -4.55
C ARG A 94 4.89 5.60 -6.00
N SER A 95 6.02 4.99 -6.31
CA SER A 95 6.55 4.97 -7.69
C SER A 95 5.56 4.34 -8.66
N VAL A 96 4.93 3.24 -8.28
CA VAL A 96 3.92 2.59 -9.13
C VAL A 96 2.70 3.50 -9.30
N LEU A 97 2.21 4.09 -8.22
CA LEU A 97 1.03 4.96 -8.27
C LEU A 97 1.26 6.24 -9.08
N GLU A 98 2.51 6.65 -9.23
CA GLU A 98 2.84 7.82 -10.06
C GLU A 98 2.81 7.54 -11.56
N ILE A 99 2.90 6.26 -11.96
CA ILE A 99 2.97 5.89 -13.38
C ILE A 99 1.70 5.24 -13.92
N ILE A 100 0.83 4.78 -13.07
CA ILE A 100 -0.41 4.15 -13.54
C ILE A 100 -1.56 5.15 -13.57
#